data_a4d8a9a4bde2a243c75d25d1c4f9c7b3
#
_entry.id   a4d8a9a4bde2a243c75d25d1c4f9c7b3
#
_cell.length_a   1.000
_cell.length_b   1.000
_cell.length_c   1.000
_cell.angle_alpha   90.00
_cell.angle_beta   90.00
_cell.angle_gamma   90.00
#
_symmetry.space_group_name_H-M   'P 1'
#
loop_
_entity.id
_entity.type
_entity.pdbx_description
1 polymer ?
#
loop_
_entity_poly.entity_id
_entity_poly.type
_entity_poly.pdbx_seq_one_letter_code
_entity_poly.pdbx_strand_id
1 'polypeptide(L)' 'VDLFEFETTEKLRREEAAARLRQLADELERHNEVAVRSEGMVIKVRVPDEVTFEFEVELEDDESEIEVSIKW' A
#
# COMPACT_ATOMS: atom_id res chain seq x y z
N VAL A 1 9.55 -16.76 -7.82
CA VAL A 1 10.71 -15.90 -7.60
C VAL A 1 10.26 -14.46 -7.43
N ASP A 2 10.71 -13.82 -6.37
CA ASP A 2 10.43 -12.42 -6.12
C ASP A 2 11.33 -11.55 -6.99
N LEU A 3 10.72 -10.74 -7.83
CA LEU A 3 11.47 -9.79 -8.65
C LEU A 3 11.81 -8.54 -7.86
N PHE A 4 10.92 -8.16 -6.95
CA PHE A 4 11.09 -6.97 -6.13
C PHE A 4 10.17 -7.04 -4.93
N GLU A 5 10.68 -6.67 -3.78
CA GLU A 5 9.89 -6.60 -2.57
C GLU A 5 10.27 -5.36 -1.78
N PHE A 6 9.28 -4.65 -1.28
CA PHE A 6 9.50 -3.46 -0.49
C PHE A 6 8.49 -3.44 0.65
N GLU A 7 8.99 -3.23 1.86
CA GLU A 7 8.15 -3.18 3.04
C GLU A 7 8.64 -2.10 3.98
N THR A 8 7.69 -1.34 4.54
CA THR A 8 8.01 -0.36 5.58
C THR A 8 7.08 -0.54 6.76
N THR A 9 7.58 -0.22 7.93
CA THR A 9 6.79 -0.25 9.16
C THR A 9 7.06 1.04 9.89
N GLU A 10 6.01 1.80 10.15
CA GLU A 10 6.13 3.07 10.86
C GLU A 10 5.00 3.23 11.85
N LYS A 11 5.31 3.89 12.97
CA LYS A 11 4.32 4.23 13.96
C LYS A 11 3.83 5.64 13.66
N LEU A 12 2.60 5.77 13.27
CA LEU A 12 2.00 7.03 12.83
C LEU A 12 0.73 7.33 13.60
N ARG A 13 0.31 8.58 13.52
CA ARG A 13 -1.01 8.95 13.97
C ARG A 13 -2.01 8.45 12.94
N ARG A 14 -3.25 8.21 13.36
CA ARG A 14 -4.31 7.74 12.48
C ARG A 14 -4.50 8.66 11.27
N GLU A 15 -4.41 9.97 11.47
CA GLU A 15 -4.57 10.95 10.39
C GLU A 15 -3.45 10.88 9.36
N GLU A 16 -2.23 10.58 9.83
CA GLU A 16 -1.09 10.41 8.93
C GLU A 16 -1.21 9.14 8.11
N ALA A 17 -1.70 8.07 8.75
CA ALA A 17 -1.95 6.82 8.02
C ALA A 17 -3.00 7.04 6.94
N ALA A 18 -4.06 7.80 7.26
CA ALA A 18 -5.10 8.13 6.30
C ALA A 18 -4.52 8.93 5.12
N ALA A 19 -3.61 9.87 5.40
CA ALA A 19 -2.98 10.65 4.34
C ALA A 19 -2.14 9.78 3.41
N ARG A 20 -1.44 8.78 3.97
CA ARG A 20 -0.67 7.83 3.16
C ARG A 20 -1.56 7.02 2.24
N LEU A 21 -2.73 6.62 2.74
CA LEU A 21 -3.70 5.86 1.94
C LEU A 21 -4.27 6.72 0.81
N ARG A 22 -4.55 8.00 1.08
CA ARG A 22 -5.06 8.90 0.05
C ARG A 22 -4.03 9.09 -1.06
N GLN A 23 -2.76 9.21 -0.70
CA GLN A 23 -1.70 9.37 -1.68
C GLN A 23 -1.60 8.13 -2.57
N LEU A 24 -1.67 6.95 -1.97
CA LEU A 24 -1.66 5.71 -2.74
C LEU A 24 -2.86 5.63 -3.69
N ALA A 25 -4.03 6.00 -3.20
CA ALA A 25 -5.25 6.00 -4.00
C ALA A 25 -5.11 6.95 -5.20
N ASP A 26 -4.54 8.14 -4.98
CA ASP A 26 -4.31 9.11 -6.05
C ASP A 26 -3.39 8.57 -7.14
N GLU A 27 -2.32 7.91 -6.74
CA GLU A 27 -1.38 7.33 -7.69
C GLU A 27 -2.03 6.23 -8.53
N LEU A 28 -2.81 5.37 -7.90
CA LEU A 28 -3.53 4.32 -8.60
C LEU A 28 -4.52 4.88 -9.61
N GLU A 29 -5.24 5.93 -9.22
CA GLU A 29 -6.27 6.51 -10.05
C GLU A 29 -5.73 7.33 -11.22
N ARG A 30 -4.67 8.11 -10.96
CA ARG A 30 -4.18 9.07 -11.95
C ARG A 30 -3.07 8.55 -12.85
N HIS A 31 -2.24 7.66 -12.35
CA HIS A 31 -1.02 7.30 -13.04
C HIS A 31 -0.91 5.84 -13.45
N ASN A 32 -1.86 5.01 -13.04
CA ASN A 32 -1.81 3.57 -13.27
C ASN A 32 -0.51 2.96 -12.77
N GLU A 33 0.16 3.63 -11.86
CA GLU A 33 1.40 3.13 -11.29
C GLU A 33 1.65 3.72 -9.91
N VAL A 34 2.40 3.00 -9.11
CA VAL A 34 2.77 3.40 -7.76
C VAL A 34 4.28 3.63 -7.72
N ALA A 35 4.70 4.78 -7.23
CA ALA A 35 6.11 5.08 -7.07
C ALA A 35 6.58 4.65 -5.68
N VAL A 36 7.63 3.85 -5.65
CA VAL A 36 8.24 3.38 -4.41
C VAL A 36 9.66 3.94 -4.33
N ARG A 37 9.98 4.60 -3.23
CA ARG A 37 11.33 5.13 -3.01
C ARG A 37 12.07 4.22 -2.04
N SER A 38 13.19 3.69 -2.49
CA SER A 38 14.01 2.79 -1.71
C SER A 38 15.48 3.05 -2.01
N GLU A 39 16.27 3.29 -0.97
CA GLU A 39 17.73 3.47 -1.11
C GLU A 39 18.15 4.50 -2.16
N GLY A 40 17.44 5.62 -2.20
CA GLY A 40 17.75 6.68 -3.14
C GLY A 40 17.26 6.44 -4.56
N MET A 41 16.59 5.32 -4.80
CA MET A 41 16.04 4.99 -6.11
C MET A 41 14.53 5.12 -6.11
N VAL A 42 13.97 5.45 -7.25
CA VAL A 42 12.52 5.46 -7.43
C VAL A 42 12.14 4.32 -8.37
N ILE A 43 11.30 3.43 -7.88
CA ILE A 43 10.82 2.30 -8.66
C ILE A 43 9.33 2.52 -8.91
N LYS A 44 8.93 2.45 -10.17
CA LYS A 44 7.54 2.62 -10.56
C LYS A 44 6.91 1.25 -10.81
N VAL A 45 5.86 0.95 -10.05
CA VAL A 45 5.17 -0.31 -10.14
C VAL A 45 3.89 -0.10 -10.95
N ARG A 46 3.79 -0.74 -12.10
CA ARG A 46 2.61 -0.64 -12.95
C ARG A 46 1.48 -1.48 -12.42
N VAL A 47 0.28 -0.91 -12.46
CA VAL A 47 -0.92 -1.59 -12.00
C VAL A 47 -1.90 -1.69 -13.16
N PRO A 48 -2.37 -2.90 -13.50
CA PRO A 48 -3.30 -3.08 -14.62
C PRO A 48 -4.69 -2.55 -14.31
N ASP A 49 -5.55 -2.53 -15.34
CA ASP A 49 -6.91 -2.02 -15.20
C ASP A 49 -7.75 -2.78 -14.21
N GLU A 50 -7.54 -4.08 -14.12
CA GLU A 50 -8.31 -4.91 -13.20
C GLU A 50 -7.41 -5.51 -12.13
N VAL A 51 -7.86 -5.40 -10.89
CA VAL A 51 -7.12 -5.92 -9.74
C VAL A 51 -8.07 -6.62 -8.80
N THR A 52 -7.51 -7.47 -7.94
CA THR A 52 -8.27 -8.07 -6.86
C THR A 52 -8.04 -7.23 -5.61
N PHE A 53 -9.12 -6.74 -5.04
CA PHE A 53 -9.08 -5.93 -3.82
C PHE A 53 -9.57 -6.76 -2.65
N GLU A 54 -8.75 -6.85 -1.60
CA GLU A 54 -9.12 -7.54 -0.38
C GLU A 54 -9.07 -6.58 0.80
N PHE A 55 -10.07 -6.66 1.64
CA PHE A 55 -10.16 -5.85 2.85
C PHE A 55 -10.47 -6.76 4.02
N GLU A 56 -9.68 -6.67 5.08
CA GLU A 56 -9.84 -7.52 6.24
C GLU A 56 -9.72 -6.70 7.52
N VAL A 57 -10.56 -6.99 8.48
CA VAL A 57 -10.47 -6.40 9.81
C VAL A 57 -10.43 -7.53 10.81
N GLU A 58 -9.45 -7.49 11.69
CA GLU A 58 -9.29 -8.50 12.72
C GLU A 58 -9.14 -7.83 14.08
N LEU A 59 -9.98 -8.23 15.02
CA LEU A 59 -9.95 -7.66 16.37
C LEU A 59 -9.59 -8.77 17.36
N GLU A 60 -8.52 -8.57 18.10
CA GLU A 60 -8.07 -9.49 19.12
C GLU A 60 -7.83 -8.73 20.42
N ASP A 61 -7.64 -9.47 21.52
CA ASP A 61 -7.50 -8.87 22.86
C ASP A 61 -6.34 -7.89 22.96
N ASP A 62 -5.20 -8.24 22.38
CA ASP A 62 -3.99 -7.45 22.50
C ASP A 62 -3.51 -6.80 21.20
N GLU A 63 -4.19 -7.08 20.10
CA GLU A 63 -3.81 -6.53 18.81
C GLU A 63 -5.00 -6.48 17.87
N SER A 64 -5.08 -5.42 17.09
CA SER A 64 -6.12 -5.26 16.08
C SER A 64 -5.49 -4.81 14.78
N GLU A 65 -6.10 -5.20 13.67
CA GLU A 65 -5.53 -4.93 12.37
C GLU A 65 -6.58 -4.65 11.31
N ILE A 66 -6.26 -3.71 10.44
CA ILE A 66 -7.00 -3.48 9.20
C ILE A 66 -6.00 -3.74 8.08
N GLU A 67 -6.35 -4.65 7.18
CA GLU A 67 -5.46 -4.98 6.07
C GLU A 67 -6.14 -4.73 4.74
N VAL A 68 -5.41 -4.08 3.84
CA VAL A 68 -5.86 -3.82 2.48
C VAL A 68 -4.84 -4.41 1.53
N SER A 69 -5.30 -5.24 0.60
CA SER A 69 -4.43 -5.84 -0.41
C SER A 69 -4.98 -5.55 -1.79
N ILE A 70 -4.09 -5.23 -2.71
CA ILE A 70 -4.39 -5.04 -4.12
C ILE A 70 -3.46 -5.97 -4.87
N LYS A 71 -4.04 -6.93 -5.57
CA LYS A 71 -3.26 -7.98 -6.24
C LYS A 71 -3.62 -8.11 -7.70
N TRP A 72 -2.63 -8.49 -8.49
CA TRP A 72 -2.84 -8.76 -9.92
C TRP A 72 -1.83 -9.77 -10.45
#